data_388fc3ee9dc25f8b578c1b460d2a9e4a
#
_entry.id   388fc3ee9dc25f8b578c1b460d2a9e4a
#
_cell.length_a   1.000
_cell.length_b   1.000
_cell.length_c   1.000
_cell.angle_alpha   90.00
_cell.angle_beta   90.00
_cell.angle_gamma   90.00
#
_symmetry.space_group_name_H-M   'P 1'
#
loop_
_entity.id
_entity.type
_entity.pdbx_description
1 polymer ?
#
loop_
_entity_poly.entity_id
_entity_poly.type
_entity_poly.pdbx_seq_one_letter_code
_entity_poly.pdbx_strand_id
1 'polypeptide(L)'
;MKNFSTVFNFELKQFFAKKATKVIMAIYFVIAIGITFVPSIANSNLFKGDSNDNFNRSAYVVKDANIKLEDLKEAKKYDSKEALEKDIKDKKLDEGIVLTKDSYEYLSRQSIFSKGSSEFKEAFGKNVEKLVYKQNGLDYDKVTNVKSHLPQPVPVNVSGDSDAQTQAVNVVVVYVLTFIVYMTVVQFGSVVATNVVKEKSNRAMELLVVTVNPRTLILGKVLALSIAVLIQMGLIIGGLFAGLKINGSRYSDNIKHIIENVDLKVLGVGLVFALTGFVMFMFMYAAFASLVSKIEDVNGAITLPMLTFMGAFFANYYIMGSTGDTKIAETLSYVPFTSYFVMFTRYAISHVSIQELGLSYGILALTTLLVAFASVRVYRLATLRYGQKLNFFKLLFGK
;
A
#
# COMPACT_ATOMS: atom_id res chain seq x y z
N MET A 1 12.92 19.24 32.75
CA MET A 1 12.11 19.85 31.67
C MET A 1 10.84 20.45 32.29
N LYS A 2 10.98 21.65 32.84
CA LYS A 2 9.80 22.41 33.36
C LYS A 2 8.81 22.59 32.21
N ASN A 3 7.53 22.37 32.45
CA ASN A 3 6.39 22.56 31.56
C ASN A 3 6.23 21.56 30.38
N PHE A 4 6.98 20.45 30.32
CA PHE A 4 6.81 19.45 29.27
C PHE A 4 5.40 18.85 29.26
N SER A 5 4.90 18.40 30.39
CA SER A 5 3.56 17.82 30.53
C SER A 5 2.47 18.82 30.11
N THR A 6 2.66 20.10 30.41
CA THR A 6 1.71 21.17 30.04
C THR A 6 1.65 21.32 28.51
N VAL A 7 2.81 21.39 27.85
CA VAL A 7 2.88 21.50 26.39
C VAL A 7 2.29 20.24 25.73
N PHE A 8 2.73 19.07 26.17
CA PHE A 8 2.24 17.79 25.66
C PHE A 8 0.70 17.67 25.76
N ASN A 9 0.15 17.94 26.94
CA ASN A 9 -1.30 17.88 27.15
C ASN A 9 -2.05 18.95 26.37
N PHE A 10 -1.48 20.15 26.20
CA PHE A 10 -2.05 21.21 25.39
C PHE A 10 -2.12 20.79 23.92
N GLU A 11 -1.03 20.32 23.34
CA GLU A 11 -0.95 19.87 21.94
C GLU A 11 -1.92 18.70 21.68
N LEU A 12 -1.96 17.72 22.58
CA LEU A 12 -2.84 16.56 22.47
C LEU A 12 -4.32 16.99 22.52
N LYS A 13 -4.68 17.84 23.49
CA LYS A 13 -6.04 18.39 23.60
C LYS A 13 -6.40 19.23 22.39
N GLN A 14 -5.50 20.11 21.94
CA GLN A 14 -5.72 20.94 20.75
C GLN A 14 -5.93 20.10 19.49
N PHE A 15 -5.18 19.01 19.33
CA PHE A 15 -5.33 18.10 18.20
C PHE A 15 -6.73 17.47 18.19
N PHE A 16 -7.17 16.91 19.31
CA PHE A 16 -8.49 16.25 19.42
C PHE A 16 -9.67 17.25 19.56
N ALA A 17 -9.42 18.49 19.92
CA ALA A 17 -10.48 19.53 19.96
C ALA A 17 -10.96 19.93 18.56
N LYS A 18 -10.10 19.81 17.53
CA LYS A 18 -10.46 20.19 16.15
C LYS A 18 -11.52 19.25 15.60
N LYS A 19 -12.67 19.80 15.14
CA LYS A 19 -13.74 19.03 14.50
C LYS A 19 -13.22 18.24 13.29
N ALA A 20 -12.34 18.86 12.47
CA ALA A 20 -11.73 18.21 11.32
C ALA A 20 -10.96 16.94 11.69
N THR A 21 -10.19 16.93 12.77
CA THR A 21 -9.47 15.76 13.27
C THR A 21 -10.42 14.60 13.59
N LYS A 22 -11.48 14.90 14.36
CA LYS A 22 -12.48 13.89 14.74
C LYS A 22 -13.18 13.29 13.51
N VAL A 23 -13.55 14.16 12.54
CA VAL A 23 -14.17 13.72 11.28
C VAL A 23 -13.23 12.84 10.48
N ILE A 24 -11.97 13.24 10.34
CA ILE A 24 -10.96 12.45 9.60
C ILE A 24 -10.74 11.09 10.28
N MET A 25 -10.60 11.06 11.62
CA MET A 25 -10.44 9.79 12.35
C MET A 25 -11.67 8.88 12.19
N ALA A 26 -12.89 9.45 12.23
CA ALA A 26 -14.12 8.71 11.97
C ALA A 26 -14.17 8.19 10.53
N ILE A 27 -13.75 8.98 9.54
CA ILE A 27 -13.66 8.57 8.14
C ILE A 27 -12.70 7.38 7.99
N TYR A 28 -11.50 7.43 8.59
CA TYR A 28 -10.56 6.30 8.52
C TYR A 28 -11.12 5.04 9.18
N PHE A 29 -11.82 5.17 10.30
CA PHE A 29 -12.50 4.05 10.95
C PHE A 29 -13.59 3.43 10.04
N VAL A 30 -14.43 4.28 9.42
CA VAL A 30 -15.48 3.83 8.48
C VAL A 30 -14.87 3.22 7.24
N ILE A 31 -13.80 3.80 6.68
CA ILE A 31 -13.08 3.23 5.53
C ILE A 31 -12.48 1.86 5.90
N ALA A 32 -11.89 1.72 7.09
CA ALA A 32 -11.33 0.44 7.57
C ALA A 32 -12.42 -0.65 7.62
N ILE A 33 -13.60 -0.33 8.13
CA ILE A 33 -14.76 -1.23 8.07
C ILE A 33 -15.17 -1.46 6.60
N GLY A 34 -15.28 -0.40 5.80
CA GLY A 34 -15.73 -0.46 4.39
C GLY A 34 -14.85 -1.36 3.51
N ILE A 35 -13.54 -1.32 3.70
CA ILE A 35 -12.60 -2.18 2.96
C ILE A 35 -12.91 -3.67 3.19
N THR A 36 -13.38 -4.06 4.37
CA THR A 36 -13.72 -5.44 4.65
C THR A 36 -14.95 -5.95 3.87
N PHE A 37 -15.79 -5.04 3.34
CA PHE A 37 -16.92 -5.42 2.48
C PHE A 37 -16.52 -5.64 1.02
N VAL A 38 -15.36 -5.14 0.58
CA VAL A 38 -14.90 -5.24 -0.83
C VAL A 38 -14.92 -6.67 -1.36
N PRO A 39 -14.40 -7.70 -0.65
CA PRO A 39 -14.46 -9.08 -1.14
C PRO A 39 -15.91 -9.60 -1.26
N SER A 40 -16.78 -9.22 -0.33
CA SER A 40 -18.19 -9.62 -0.37
C SER A 40 -18.95 -8.94 -1.50
N ILE A 41 -18.63 -7.67 -1.78
CA ILE A 41 -19.22 -6.90 -2.87
C ILE A 41 -18.70 -7.41 -4.22
N ALA A 42 -17.40 -7.70 -4.34
CA ALA A 42 -16.81 -8.27 -5.56
C ALA A 42 -17.39 -9.65 -5.92
N ASN A 43 -17.82 -10.43 -4.93
CA ASN A 43 -18.49 -11.71 -5.12
C ASN A 43 -20.02 -11.57 -5.26
N SER A 44 -20.58 -10.38 -5.03
CA SER A 44 -22.02 -10.13 -5.22
C SER A 44 -22.36 -9.98 -6.70
N ASN A 45 -23.62 -10.33 -7.05
CA ASN A 45 -24.15 -10.16 -8.42
C ASN A 45 -24.15 -8.72 -8.93
N LEU A 46 -23.89 -7.72 -8.07
CA LEU A 46 -23.77 -6.31 -8.45
C LEU A 46 -22.50 -6.00 -9.31
N PHE A 47 -21.45 -6.80 -9.15
CA PHE A 47 -20.20 -6.70 -9.95
C PHE A 47 -19.92 -7.95 -10.80
N LYS A 48 -20.70 -8.99 -10.62
CA LYS A 48 -20.92 -9.95 -11.68
C LYS A 48 -21.77 -9.18 -12.69
N GLY A 49 -21.13 -8.52 -13.66
CA GLY A 49 -21.80 -8.26 -14.93
C GLY A 49 -22.48 -9.59 -15.28
N ASP A 50 -23.74 -9.53 -15.73
CA ASP A 50 -24.52 -10.71 -16.09
C ASP A 50 -23.59 -11.77 -16.68
N SER A 51 -23.12 -12.68 -15.83
CA SER A 51 -22.48 -13.89 -16.26
C SER A 51 -23.61 -14.87 -16.61
N ASN A 52 -24.50 -14.40 -17.48
CA ASN A 52 -25.07 -15.28 -18.44
C ASN A 52 -23.88 -15.74 -19.29
N ASP A 53 -23.68 -17.03 -19.40
CA ASP A 53 -22.73 -17.69 -20.33
C ASP A 53 -22.95 -17.31 -21.81
N ASN A 54 -23.52 -16.16 -22.07
CA ASN A 54 -23.91 -15.63 -23.35
C ASN A 54 -22.83 -14.66 -23.81
N PHE A 55 -21.93 -15.14 -24.64
CA PHE A 55 -20.90 -14.32 -25.32
C PHE A 55 -21.51 -13.41 -26.39
N ASN A 56 -22.70 -12.85 -26.16
CA ASN A 56 -23.44 -11.99 -27.10
C ASN A 56 -22.69 -10.76 -27.57
N ARG A 57 -21.71 -10.30 -26.75
CA ARG A 57 -20.86 -9.15 -27.06
C ARG A 57 -19.43 -9.56 -27.32
N SER A 58 -19.20 -10.85 -27.49
CA SER A 58 -17.91 -11.41 -27.90
C SER A 58 -18.00 -11.93 -29.33
N ALA A 59 -16.93 -11.83 -30.08
CA ALA A 59 -16.88 -12.29 -31.46
C ALA A 59 -15.51 -12.88 -31.82
N TYR A 60 -15.48 -13.64 -32.88
CA TYR A 60 -14.24 -14.25 -33.35
C TYR A 60 -14.11 -14.23 -34.88
N VAL A 61 -12.87 -14.22 -35.33
CA VAL A 61 -12.48 -14.41 -36.74
C VAL A 61 -11.61 -15.65 -36.84
N VAL A 62 -11.93 -16.51 -37.79
CA VAL A 62 -11.11 -17.67 -38.13
C VAL A 62 -10.64 -17.48 -39.57
N LYS A 63 -9.33 -17.26 -39.75
CA LYS A 63 -8.74 -17.06 -41.06
C LYS A 63 -8.58 -18.35 -41.90
N ASP A 64 -8.63 -19.52 -41.23
CA ASP A 64 -8.54 -20.79 -41.90
C ASP A 64 -9.93 -21.44 -42.04
N ALA A 65 -10.37 -21.68 -43.28
CA ALA A 65 -11.68 -22.23 -43.60
C ALA A 65 -11.95 -23.65 -43.04
N ASN A 66 -10.89 -24.36 -42.71
CA ASN A 66 -10.98 -25.75 -42.20
C ASN A 66 -11.23 -25.86 -40.70
N ILE A 67 -11.20 -24.72 -39.97
CA ILE A 67 -11.39 -24.70 -38.54
C ILE A 67 -12.86 -24.38 -38.20
N LYS A 68 -13.56 -25.40 -37.71
CA LYS A 68 -14.89 -25.27 -37.09
C LYS A 68 -14.75 -25.30 -35.59
N LEU A 69 -15.00 -24.19 -34.92
CA LEU A 69 -15.09 -24.11 -33.46
C LEU A 69 -16.49 -24.52 -33.02
N GLU A 70 -16.56 -25.51 -32.17
CA GLU A 70 -17.81 -26.01 -31.59
C GLU A 70 -18.00 -25.34 -30.22
N ASP A 71 -19.26 -25.05 -29.81
CA ASP A 71 -19.66 -24.59 -28.47
C ASP A 71 -19.25 -23.17 -27.99
N LEU A 72 -18.92 -22.25 -28.86
CA LEU A 72 -18.90 -20.84 -28.47
C LEU A 72 -20.30 -20.25 -28.58
N LYS A 73 -21.19 -20.64 -27.64
CA LYS A 73 -22.60 -20.21 -27.62
C LYS A 73 -22.70 -18.71 -27.71
N GLU A 74 -23.40 -18.24 -28.78
CA GLU A 74 -23.79 -16.84 -29.03
C GLU A 74 -22.63 -15.87 -29.41
N ALA A 75 -21.37 -16.27 -29.44
CA ALA A 75 -20.30 -15.42 -29.99
C ALA A 75 -20.44 -15.28 -31.50
N LYS A 76 -20.38 -14.05 -32.01
CA LYS A 76 -20.54 -13.75 -33.43
C LYS A 76 -19.28 -14.08 -34.21
N LYS A 77 -19.42 -14.80 -35.33
CA LYS A 77 -18.33 -15.01 -36.29
C LYS A 77 -18.25 -13.82 -37.23
N TYR A 78 -17.04 -13.31 -37.41
CA TYR A 78 -16.72 -12.24 -38.38
C TYR A 78 -15.80 -12.78 -39.47
N ASP A 79 -15.94 -12.18 -40.68
CA ASP A 79 -15.17 -12.59 -41.85
C ASP A 79 -13.81 -11.87 -41.92
N SER A 80 -13.67 -10.72 -41.25
CA SER A 80 -12.42 -9.95 -41.28
C SER A 80 -12.09 -9.36 -39.92
N LYS A 81 -10.79 -9.19 -39.66
CA LYS A 81 -10.25 -8.56 -38.45
C LYS A 81 -10.66 -7.08 -38.37
N GLU A 82 -10.66 -6.39 -39.51
CA GLU A 82 -10.98 -4.96 -39.62
C GLU A 82 -12.43 -4.68 -39.22
N ALA A 83 -13.37 -5.53 -39.67
CA ALA A 83 -14.77 -5.42 -39.27
C ALA A 83 -14.96 -5.67 -37.77
N LEU A 84 -14.26 -6.66 -37.21
CA LEU A 84 -14.27 -6.94 -35.77
C LEU A 84 -13.72 -5.79 -34.96
N GLU A 85 -12.57 -5.22 -35.35
CA GLU A 85 -11.97 -4.06 -34.68
C GLU A 85 -12.88 -2.84 -34.71
N LYS A 86 -13.55 -2.60 -35.83
CA LYS A 86 -14.50 -1.49 -35.97
C LYS A 86 -15.65 -1.62 -35.00
N ASP A 87 -16.28 -2.79 -34.90
CA ASP A 87 -17.42 -2.99 -34.03
C ASP A 87 -17.02 -3.00 -32.53
N ILE A 88 -15.79 -3.36 -32.19
CA ILE A 88 -15.24 -3.17 -30.84
C ILE A 88 -15.04 -1.66 -30.55
N LYS A 89 -14.50 -0.88 -31.49
CA LYS A 89 -14.33 0.58 -31.36
C LYS A 89 -15.68 1.30 -31.26
N ASP A 90 -16.67 0.87 -32.05
CA ASP A 90 -18.03 1.41 -32.08
C ASP A 90 -18.89 0.98 -30.85
N LYS A 91 -18.29 0.26 -29.89
CA LYS A 91 -18.96 -0.20 -28.65
C LYS A 91 -20.08 -1.22 -28.86
N LYS A 92 -20.15 -1.88 -30.01
CA LYS A 92 -21.11 -2.95 -30.28
C LYS A 92 -20.64 -4.28 -29.68
N LEU A 93 -19.33 -4.48 -29.62
CA LEU A 93 -18.68 -5.63 -29.00
C LEU A 93 -17.75 -5.17 -27.88
N ASP A 94 -17.55 -6.03 -26.90
CA ASP A 94 -16.62 -5.77 -25.81
C ASP A 94 -15.26 -6.43 -26.03
N GLU A 95 -15.25 -7.55 -26.73
CA GLU A 95 -14.03 -8.34 -26.98
C GLU A 95 -14.12 -9.15 -28.27
N GLY A 96 -12.97 -9.56 -28.80
CA GLY A 96 -12.88 -10.40 -29.96
C GLY A 96 -11.58 -11.20 -30.03
N ILE A 97 -11.62 -12.33 -30.74
CA ILE A 97 -10.43 -13.16 -30.96
C ILE A 97 -10.25 -13.40 -32.46
N VAL A 98 -9.04 -13.23 -32.94
CA VAL A 98 -8.65 -13.54 -34.31
C VAL A 98 -7.72 -14.74 -34.28
N LEU A 99 -8.19 -15.90 -34.78
CA LEU A 99 -7.40 -17.12 -34.88
C LEU A 99 -6.66 -17.15 -36.22
N THR A 100 -5.34 -17.27 -36.15
CA THR A 100 -4.44 -17.53 -37.26
C THR A 100 -3.93 -18.97 -37.18
N LYS A 101 -3.12 -19.41 -38.16
CA LYS A 101 -2.62 -20.77 -38.19
C LYS A 101 -1.76 -21.14 -36.97
N ASP A 102 -0.95 -20.18 -36.50
CA ASP A 102 0.08 -20.43 -35.47
C ASP A 102 -0.18 -19.69 -34.16
N SER A 103 -1.16 -18.81 -34.11
CA SER A 103 -1.47 -17.97 -32.94
C SER A 103 -2.90 -17.48 -32.93
N TYR A 104 -3.35 -16.90 -31.80
CA TYR A 104 -4.56 -16.11 -31.76
C TYR A 104 -4.31 -14.75 -31.10
N GLU A 105 -4.87 -13.72 -31.71
CA GLU A 105 -4.82 -12.36 -31.18
C GLU A 105 -6.12 -12.08 -30.39
N TYR A 106 -5.97 -11.56 -29.17
CA TYR A 106 -7.10 -11.15 -28.35
C TYR A 106 -7.26 -9.64 -28.44
N LEU A 107 -8.42 -9.20 -28.87
CA LEU A 107 -8.83 -7.81 -29.02
C LEU A 107 -9.85 -7.47 -27.94
N SER A 108 -9.60 -6.49 -27.09
CA SER A 108 -10.52 -6.07 -26.06
C SER A 108 -10.49 -4.56 -25.89
N ARG A 109 -11.66 -3.99 -25.65
CA ARG A 109 -11.81 -2.59 -25.25
C ARG A 109 -11.61 -2.40 -23.76
N GLN A 110 -11.83 -3.44 -22.98
CA GLN A 110 -11.70 -3.40 -21.52
C GLN A 110 -10.24 -3.59 -21.10
N SER A 111 -9.89 -3.04 -19.93
CA SER A 111 -8.57 -3.28 -19.34
C SER A 111 -8.32 -4.78 -19.20
N ILE A 112 -7.06 -5.20 -19.44
CA ILE A 112 -6.58 -6.58 -19.23
C ILE A 112 -6.88 -7.15 -17.84
N PHE A 113 -7.29 -6.32 -16.89
CA PHE A 113 -7.67 -6.71 -15.52
C PHE A 113 -9.19 -6.91 -15.34
N SER A 114 -10.01 -6.78 -16.37
CA SER A 114 -11.45 -7.01 -16.26
C SER A 114 -11.79 -8.51 -16.30
N LYS A 115 -12.59 -8.97 -15.35
CA LYS A 115 -12.91 -10.39 -15.14
C LYS A 115 -13.67 -11.04 -16.31
N GLY A 116 -14.46 -10.27 -17.08
CA GLY A 116 -15.21 -10.77 -18.23
C GLY A 116 -14.34 -11.16 -19.44
N SER A 117 -13.12 -10.60 -19.53
CA SER A 117 -12.19 -10.92 -20.63
C SER A 117 -11.50 -12.29 -20.49
N SER A 118 -11.54 -12.92 -19.30
CA SER A 118 -10.88 -14.19 -19.07
C SER A 118 -11.74 -15.40 -19.44
N GLU A 119 -13.05 -15.32 -19.30
CA GLU A 119 -13.97 -16.47 -19.52
C GLU A 119 -14.13 -16.80 -21.01
N PHE A 120 -14.32 -15.78 -21.86
CA PHE A 120 -14.37 -15.99 -23.32
C PHE A 120 -13.03 -16.48 -23.86
N LYS A 121 -11.93 -15.89 -23.41
CA LYS A 121 -10.57 -16.31 -23.76
C LYS A 121 -10.29 -17.75 -23.36
N GLU A 122 -10.72 -18.15 -22.16
CA GLU A 122 -10.55 -19.52 -21.66
C GLU A 122 -11.42 -20.51 -22.45
N ALA A 123 -12.69 -20.17 -22.69
CA ALA A 123 -13.60 -21.00 -23.50
C ALA A 123 -13.09 -21.15 -24.93
N PHE A 124 -12.58 -20.07 -25.52
CA PHE A 124 -11.97 -20.09 -26.84
C PHE A 124 -10.70 -20.95 -26.89
N GLY A 125 -9.81 -20.78 -25.90
CA GLY A 125 -8.59 -21.58 -25.78
C GLY A 125 -8.88 -23.08 -25.66
N LYS A 126 -9.86 -23.49 -24.86
CA LYS A 126 -10.30 -24.90 -24.75
C LYS A 126 -10.81 -25.44 -26.09
N ASN A 127 -11.54 -24.62 -26.86
CA ASN A 127 -12.03 -25.03 -28.18
C ASN A 127 -10.87 -25.21 -29.18
N VAL A 128 -9.88 -24.33 -29.18
CA VAL A 128 -8.69 -24.44 -29.99
C VAL A 128 -7.89 -25.69 -29.60
N GLU A 129 -7.74 -25.96 -28.30
CA GLU A 129 -7.05 -27.13 -27.79
C GLU A 129 -7.75 -28.43 -28.22
N LYS A 130 -9.07 -28.52 -28.09
CA LYS A 130 -9.86 -29.67 -28.60
C LYS A 130 -9.64 -29.91 -30.08
N LEU A 131 -9.62 -28.84 -30.88
CA LEU A 131 -9.43 -28.90 -32.30
C LEU A 131 -8.04 -29.42 -32.66
N VAL A 132 -6.99 -28.92 -32.02
CA VAL A 132 -5.61 -29.33 -32.22
C VAL A 132 -5.41 -30.82 -31.88
N TYR A 133 -6.00 -31.30 -30.78
CA TYR A 133 -5.95 -32.71 -30.43
C TYR A 133 -6.66 -33.58 -31.46
N LYS A 134 -7.87 -33.17 -31.88
CA LYS A 134 -8.63 -33.91 -32.92
C LYS A 134 -7.86 -34.00 -34.25
N GLN A 135 -7.20 -32.93 -34.66
CA GLN A 135 -6.39 -32.90 -35.88
C GLN A 135 -5.18 -33.82 -35.80
N ASN A 136 -4.65 -34.06 -34.59
CA ASN A 136 -3.54 -34.97 -34.35
C ASN A 136 -3.99 -36.39 -33.95
N GLY A 137 -5.27 -36.72 -34.11
CA GLY A 137 -5.80 -38.05 -33.81
C GLY A 137 -5.88 -38.36 -32.30
N LEU A 138 -5.77 -37.36 -31.45
CA LEU A 138 -5.85 -37.49 -30.00
C LEU A 138 -7.26 -37.18 -29.50
N ASP A 139 -7.74 -37.98 -28.55
CA ASP A 139 -8.98 -37.77 -27.85
C ASP A 139 -8.79 -36.73 -26.73
N TYR A 140 -9.50 -35.62 -26.80
CA TYR A 140 -9.39 -34.52 -25.83
C TYR A 140 -9.66 -34.99 -24.40
N ASP A 141 -10.71 -35.80 -24.19
CA ASP A 141 -11.11 -36.22 -22.85
C ASP A 141 -10.08 -37.17 -22.24
N LYS A 142 -9.50 -38.07 -23.07
CA LYS A 142 -8.40 -38.94 -22.63
C LYS A 142 -7.15 -38.14 -22.26
N VAL A 143 -6.75 -37.20 -23.10
CA VAL A 143 -5.58 -36.35 -22.82
C VAL A 143 -5.78 -35.51 -21.60
N THR A 144 -6.98 -34.89 -21.44
CA THR A 144 -7.30 -34.06 -20.27
C THR A 144 -7.32 -34.91 -19.00
N ASN A 145 -7.87 -36.12 -19.06
CA ASN A 145 -7.84 -37.05 -17.94
C ASN A 145 -6.39 -37.44 -17.57
N VAL A 146 -5.53 -37.74 -18.53
CA VAL A 146 -4.09 -38.00 -18.27
C VAL A 146 -3.44 -36.77 -17.66
N LYS A 147 -3.68 -35.56 -18.19
CA LYS A 147 -3.16 -34.29 -17.63
C LYS A 147 -3.60 -34.08 -16.18
N SER A 148 -4.84 -34.39 -15.84
CA SER A 148 -5.37 -34.24 -14.47
C SER A 148 -4.74 -35.18 -13.45
N HIS A 149 -4.18 -36.33 -13.93
CA HIS A 149 -3.46 -37.31 -13.10
C HIS A 149 -1.95 -37.08 -13.09
N LEU A 150 -1.44 -36.11 -13.85
CA LEU A 150 -0.02 -35.75 -13.75
C LEU A 150 0.25 -35.16 -12.36
N PRO A 151 1.40 -35.54 -11.73
CA PRO A 151 1.80 -34.93 -10.48
C PRO A 151 1.87 -33.43 -10.66
N GLN A 152 1.05 -32.73 -9.90
CA GLN A 152 1.14 -31.26 -9.86
C GLN A 152 2.36 -30.88 -9.01
N PRO A 153 3.13 -29.87 -9.44
CA PRO A 153 4.24 -29.38 -8.62
C PRO A 153 3.66 -28.83 -7.32
N VAL A 154 3.95 -29.52 -6.23
CA VAL A 154 3.66 -29.02 -4.88
C VAL A 154 4.81 -28.08 -4.52
N PRO A 155 4.62 -26.78 -4.40
CA PRO A 155 5.67 -25.89 -3.95
C PRO A 155 6.01 -26.24 -2.51
N VAL A 156 7.16 -26.86 -2.30
CA VAL A 156 7.70 -27.13 -0.96
C VAL A 156 8.63 -25.97 -0.62
N ASN A 157 8.28 -25.21 0.40
CA ASN A 157 9.18 -24.19 0.93
C ASN A 157 10.30 -24.88 1.72
N VAL A 158 11.48 -25.02 1.11
CA VAL A 158 12.64 -25.70 1.70
C VAL A 158 13.29 -24.85 2.79
N SER A 159 12.94 -23.57 2.88
CA SER A 159 13.49 -22.64 3.87
C SER A 159 12.91 -22.77 5.29
N GLY A 160 12.02 -23.74 5.51
CA GLY A 160 11.44 -24.11 6.84
C GLY A 160 10.59 -22.99 7.47
N ASP A 161 9.54 -23.32 8.10
CA ASP A 161 8.72 -22.61 9.10
C ASP A 161 7.49 -21.82 8.64
N SER A 162 7.34 -21.39 7.40
CA SER A 162 6.05 -20.84 6.96
C SER A 162 5.53 -21.49 5.70
N ASP A 163 4.38 -22.08 5.85
CA ASP A 163 3.51 -22.55 4.78
C ASP A 163 3.30 -21.46 3.72
N ALA A 164 3.24 -21.79 2.43
CA ALA A 164 3.00 -20.82 1.35
C ALA A 164 1.74 -19.96 1.60
N GLN A 165 0.76 -20.52 2.31
CA GLN A 165 -0.44 -19.81 2.73
C GLN A 165 -0.14 -18.75 3.79
N THR A 166 0.67 -19.05 4.79
CA THR A 166 1.11 -18.09 5.83
C THR A 166 1.92 -16.95 5.21
N GLN A 167 2.77 -17.25 4.24
CA GLN A 167 3.50 -16.23 3.48
C GLN A 167 2.56 -15.28 2.73
N ALA A 168 1.52 -15.82 2.06
CA ALA A 168 0.51 -15.00 1.38
C ALA A 168 -0.25 -14.10 2.35
N VAL A 169 -0.57 -14.60 3.55
CA VAL A 169 -1.19 -13.81 4.64
C VAL A 169 -0.29 -12.67 5.06
N ASN A 170 0.98 -12.95 5.32
CA ASN A 170 1.96 -11.95 5.73
C ASN A 170 2.13 -10.84 4.67
N VAL A 171 2.15 -11.20 3.39
CA VAL A 171 2.19 -10.21 2.30
C VAL A 171 1.00 -9.27 2.37
N VAL A 172 -0.21 -9.77 2.57
CA VAL A 172 -1.42 -8.92 2.71
C VAL A 172 -1.30 -7.99 3.93
N VAL A 173 -0.84 -8.51 5.06
CA VAL A 173 -0.60 -7.73 6.29
C VAL A 173 0.40 -6.60 6.03
N VAL A 174 1.49 -6.89 5.34
CA VAL A 174 2.52 -5.91 4.96
C VAL A 174 1.92 -4.80 4.08
N TYR A 175 1.12 -5.15 3.05
CA TYR A 175 0.47 -4.16 2.20
C TYR A 175 -0.42 -3.22 3.00
N VAL A 176 -1.27 -3.78 3.85
CA VAL A 176 -2.22 -3.00 4.66
C VAL A 176 -1.47 -2.08 5.63
N LEU A 177 -0.50 -2.60 6.37
CA LEU A 177 0.28 -1.80 7.32
C LEU A 177 1.11 -0.72 6.62
N THR A 178 1.80 -1.06 5.53
CA THR A 178 2.58 -0.07 4.74
C THR A 178 1.70 1.07 4.28
N PHE A 179 0.49 0.77 3.79
CA PHE A 179 -0.46 1.80 3.35
C PHE A 179 -0.97 2.67 4.51
N ILE A 180 -1.30 2.05 5.64
CA ILE A 180 -1.73 2.77 6.86
C ILE A 180 -0.62 3.72 7.34
N VAL A 181 0.61 3.24 7.41
CA VAL A 181 1.77 4.05 7.82
C VAL A 181 2.00 5.19 6.84
N TYR A 182 1.94 4.91 5.53
CA TYR A 182 2.08 5.92 4.49
C TYR A 182 1.06 7.05 4.66
N MET A 183 -0.22 6.72 4.72
CA MET A 183 -1.28 7.70 4.89
C MET A 183 -1.13 8.50 6.19
N THR A 184 -0.75 7.83 7.27
CA THR A 184 -0.55 8.45 8.58
C THR A 184 0.59 9.47 8.56
N VAL A 185 1.77 9.11 8.01
CA VAL A 185 2.93 10.03 7.96
C VAL A 185 2.63 11.24 7.07
N VAL A 186 2.01 11.05 5.92
CA VAL A 186 1.64 12.16 5.01
C VAL A 186 0.66 13.12 5.71
N GLN A 187 -0.37 12.59 6.35
CA GLN A 187 -1.39 13.39 7.05
C GLN A 187 -0.79 14.16 8.23
N PHE A 188 -0.12 13.47 9.14
CA PHE A 188 0.40 14.10 10.37
C PHE A 188 1.60 14.99 10.10
N GLY A 189 2.44 14.65 9.11
CA GLY A 189 3.54 15.49 8.66
C GLY A 189 3.06 16.86 8.20
N SER A 190 2.00 16.90 7.38
CA SER A 190 1.36 18.14 6.95
C SER A 190 0.75 18.93 8.13
N VAL A 191 0.14 18.24 9.09
CA VAL A 191 -0.42 18.87 10.30
C VAL A 191 0.67 19.49 11.17
N VAL A 192 1.78 18.77 11.42
CA VAL A 192 2.94 19.28 12.18
C VAL A 192 3.50 20.53 11.50
N ALA A 193 3.78 20.43 10.21
CA ALA A 193 4.37 21.50 9.44
C ALA A 193 3.48 22.76 9.47
N THR A 194 2.19 22.60 9.17
CA THR A 194 1.24 23.71 9.17
C THR A 194 1.10 24.37 10.55
N ASN A 195 1.07 23.57 11.62
CA ASN A 195 0.98 24.12 12.98
C ASN A 195 2.23 24.94 13.33
N VAL A 196 3.44 24.42 13.03
CA VAL A 196 4.70 25.14 13.28
C VAL A 196 4.75 26.49 12.54
N VAL A 197 4.37 26.47 11.25
CA VAL A 197 4.38 27.70 10.46
C VAL A 197 3.30 28.70 10.91
N LYS A 198 2.09 28.23 11.25
CA LYS A 198 1.02 29.09 11.80
C LYS A 198 1.44 29.80 13.09
N GLU A 199 2.06 29.07 14.01
CA GLU A 199 2.56 29.65 15.27
C GLU A 199 3.63 30.72 15.01
N LYS A 200 4.50 30.49 14.03
CA LYS A 200 5.52 31.45 13.61
C LYS A 200 4.90 32.65 12.87
N SER A 201 4.01 32.42 11.91
CA SER A 201 3.36 33.47 11.11
C SER A 201 2.56 34.44 11.96
N ASN A 202 1.86 33.96 12.99
CA ASN A 202 1.03 34.73 13.89
C ASN A 202 1.81 35.37 15.08
N ARG A 203 3.16 35.29 15.06
CA ARG A 203 4.04 35.70 16.16
C ARG A 203 3.74 35.07 17.52
N ALA A 204 2.86 34.07 17.58
CA ALA A 204 2.59 33.31 18.80
C ALA A 204 3.87 32.68 19.37
N MET A 205 4.83 32.39 18.50
CA MET A 205 6.13 31.82 18.87
C MET A 205 6.93 32.76 19.77
N GLU A 206 6.82 34.10 19.63
CA GLU A 206 7.49 35.09 20.50
C GLU A 206 7.02 34.95 21.97
N LEU A 207 5.72 34.78 22.18
CA LEU A 207 5.15 34.57 23.51
C LEU A 207 5.50 33.17 24.06
N LEU A 208 5.45 32.15 23.22
CA LEU A 208 5.74 30.76 23.62
C LEU A 208 7.20 30.60 24.06
N VAL A 209 8.17 31.19 23.36
CA VAL A 209 9.61 31.06 23.66
C VAL A 209 10.01 31.79 24.95
N VAL A 210 9.31 32.85 25.32
CA VAL A 210 9.56 33.53 26.59
C VAL A 210 9.06 32.71 27.78
N THR A 211 7.99 31.93 27.58
CA THR A 211 7.37 31.12 28.66
C THR A 211 7.90 29.65 28.69
N VAL A 212 8.25 29.09 27.55
CA VAL A 212 8.63 27.68 27.43
C VAL A 212 9.86 27.53 26.51
N ASN A 213 10.80 26.67 26.91
CA ASN A 213 11.98 26.40 26.09
C ASN A 213 11.59 25.78 24.74
N PRO A 214 12.12 26.27 23.59
CA PRO A 214 11.84 25.71 22.26
C PRO A 214 12.06 24.21 22.12
N ARG A 215 13.01 23.65 22.89
CA ARG A 215 13.21 22.17 22.96
C ARG A 215 11.97 21.47 23.50
N THR A 216 11.38 22.03 24.54
CA THR A 216 10.16 21.48 25.18
C THR A 216 8.95 21.60 24.25
N LEU A 217 8.86 22.68 23.46
CA LEU A 217 7.78 22.89 22.49
C LEU A 217 7.82 21.81 21.38
N ILE A 218 8.94 21.62 20.71
CA ILE A 218 9.03 20.64 19.63
C ILE A 218 8.86 19.20 20.15
N LEU A 219 9.50 18.85 21.28
CA LEU A 219 9.37 17.51 21.89
C LEU A 219 7.93 17.25 22.32
N GLY A 220 7.29 18.22 22.99
CA GLY A 220 5.89 18.10 23.40
C GLY A 220 4.95 17.92 22.21
N LYS A 221 5.15 18.69 21.15
CA LYS A 221 4.36 18.63 19.91
C LYS A 221 4.51 17.27 19.21
N VAL A 222 5.75 16.83 18.96
CA VAL A 222 6.01 15.56 18.25
C VAL A 222 5.49 14.37 19.06
N LEU A 223 5.76 14.33 20.37
CA LEU A 223 5.32 13.21 21.20
C LEU A 223 3.79 13.19 21.41
N ALA A 224 3.14 14.35 21.52
CA ALA A 224 1.68 14.42 21.58
C ALA A 224 1.04 13.85 20.30
N LEU A 225 1.58 14.21 19.13
CA LEU A 225 1.11 13.68 17.86
C LEU A 225 1.43 12.20 17.68
N SER A 226 2.54 11.70 18.23
CA SER A 226 2.86 10.26 18.24
C SER A 226 1.81 9.45 19.03
N ILE A 227 1.32 9.98 20.16
CA ILE A 227 0.20 9.34 20.86
C ILE A 227 -1.11 9.41 20.05
N ALA A 228 -1.37 10.55 19.40
CA ALA A 228 -2.54 10.67 18.52
C ALA A 228 -2.51 9.65 17.36
N VAL A 229 -1.33 9.38 16.80
CA VAL A 229 -1.13 8.35 15.77
C VAL A 229 -1.39 6.95 16.32
N LEU A 230 -0.90 6.63 17.50
CA LEU A 230 -1.18 5.33 18.13
C LEU A 230 -2.70 5.12 18.32
N ILE A 231 -3.42 6.16 18.75
CA ILE A 231 -4.87 6.12 18.87
C ILE A 231 -5.52 5.92 17.49
N GLN A 232 -5.07 6.65 16.47
CA GLN A 232 -5.60 6.50 15.11
C GLN A 232 -5.31 5.12 14.52
N MET A 233 -4.10 4.59 14.67
CA MET A 233 -3.76 3.22 14.24
C MET A 233 -4.61 2.18 14.96
N GLY A 234 -4.80 2.35 16.28
CA GLY A 234 -5.71 1.50 17.06
C GLY A 234 -7.15 1.54 16.54
N LEU A 235 -7.65 2.73 16.17
CA LEU A 235 -8.98 2.86 15.55
C LEU A 235 -9.08 2.19 14.19
N ILE A 236 -8.06 2.32 13.33
CA ILE A 236 -8.05 1.69 12.01
C ILE A 236 -8.01 0.16 12.16
N ILE A 237 -7.10 -0.36 12.99
CA ILE A 237 -6.98 -1.80 13.26
C ILE A 237 -8.28 -2.33 13.90
N GLY A 238 -8.82 -1.61 14.88
CA GLY A 238 -10.09 -1.94 15.51
C GLY A 238 -11.27 -1.94 14.53
N GLY A 239 -11.28 -0.97 13.59
CA GLY A 239 -12.26 -0.91 12.50
C GLY A 239 -12.15 -2.09 11.54
N LEU A 240 -10.93 -2.49 11.18
CA LEU A 240 -10.68 -3.70 10.38
C LEU A 240 -11.20 -4.95 11.10
N PHE A 241 -10.84 -5.17 12.37
CA PHE A 241 -11.33 -6.33 13.14
C PHE A 241 -12.86 -6.32 13.30
N ALA A 242 -13.47 -5.17 13.57
CA ALA A 242 -14.91 -5.05 13.66
C ALA A 242 -15.59 -5.41 12.31
N GLY A 243 -15.07 -4.88 11.21
CA GLY A 243 -15.56 -5.16 9.88
C GLY A 243 -15.40 -6.63 9.47
N LEU A 244 -14.25 -7.24 9.80
CA LEU A 244 -14.00 -8.67 9.56
C LEU A 244 -15.00 -9.55 10.36
N LYS A 245 -15.29 -9.20 11.61
CA LYS A 245 -16.28 -9.92 12.44
C LYS A 245 -17.71 -9.79 11.87
N ILE A 246 -18.10 -8.60 11.39
CA ILE A 246 -19.41 -8.35 10.79
C ILE A 246 -19.58 -9.16 9.49
N ASN A 247 -18.53 -9.25 8.68
CA ASN A 247 -18.58 -9.89 7.37
C ASN A 247 -18.14 -11.36 7.35
N GLY A 248 -17.73 -11.93 8.47
CA GLY A 248 -17.09 -13.24 8.56
C GLY A 248 -17.86 -14.38 7.89
N SER A 249 -19.20 -14.36 7.97
CA SER A 249 -20.07 -15.37 7.32
C SER A 249 -20.10 -15.27 5.78
N ARG A 250 -19.69 -14.13 5.23
CA ARG A 250 -19.76 -13.84 3.78
C ARG A 250 -18.42 -14.08 3.07
N TYR A 251 -17.37 -14.37 3.80
CA TYR A 251 -16.05 -14.61 3.24
C TYR A 251 -15.91 -16.03 2.70
N SER A 252 -15.18 -16.16 1.60
CA SER A 252 -14.68 -17.45 1.15
C SER A 252 -13.71 -18.05 2.18
N ASP A 253 -13.52 -19.35 2.15
CA ASP A 253 -12.65 -20.05 3.11
C ASP A 253 -11.21 -19.55 3.02
N ASN A 254 -10.73 -19.17 1.84
CA ASN A 254 -9.41 -18.54 1.65
C ASN A 254 -9.25 -17.24 2.46
N ILE A 255 -10.28 -16.38 2.49
CA ILE A 255 -10.23 -15.11 3.24
C ILE A 255 -10.30 -15.37 4.74
N LYS A 256 -11.13 -16.31 5.18
CA LYS A 256 -11.20 -16.74 6.59
C LYS A 256 -9.83 -17.22 7.06
N HIS A 257 -9.18 -18.08 6.25
CA HIS A 257 -7.84 -18.57 6.54
C HIS A 257 -6.81 -17.43 6.70
N ILE A 258 -6.88 -16.39 5.85
CA ILE A 258 -6.01 -15.20 5.99
C ILE A 258 -6.23 -14.53 7.34
N ILE A 259 -7.49 -14.33 7.75
CA ILE A 259 -7.84 -13.62 8.98
C ILE A 259 -7.39 -14.40 10.23
N GLU A 260 -7.56 -15.72 10.20
CA GLU A 260 -7.25 -16.61 11.32
C GLU A 260 -5.74 -16.82 11.52
N ASN A 261 -4.95 -16.67 10.44
CA ASN A 261 -3.51 -16.90 10.45
C ASN A 261 -2.64 -15.63 10.46
N VAL A 262 -3.22 -14.48 10.86
CA VAL A 262 -2.43 -13.25 11.03
C VAL A 262 -1.43 -13.40 12.18
N ASP A 263 -0.14 -13.32 11.87
CA ASP A 263 0.91 -13.39 12.89
C ASP A 263 1.01 -12.05 13.66
N LEU A 264 0.64 -12.12 14.95
CA LEU A 264 0.72 -10.96 15.86
C LEU A 264 2.16 -10.48 16.08
N LYS A 265 3.18 -11.32 15.89
CA LYS A 265 4.58 -10.90 15.97
C LYS A 265 4.94 -9.99 14.82
N VAL A 266 4.50 -10.34 13.59
CA VAL A 266 4.68 -9.49 12.41
C VAL A 266 4.00 -8.14 12.62
N LEU A 267 2.77 -8.12 13.13
CA LEU A 267 2.07 -6.86 13.47
C LEU A 267 2.84 -6.05 14.53
N GLY A 268 3.31 -6.67 15.58
CA GLY A 268 4.05 -6.01 16.65
C GLY A 268 5.35 -5.39 16.17
N VAL A 269 6.15 -6.13 15.41
CA VAL A 269 7.39 -5.64 14.79
C VAL A 269 7.08 -4.46 13.85
N GLY A 270 6.08 -4.62 12.98
CA GLY A 270 5.65 -3.57 12.07
C GLY A 270 5.26 -2.28 12.79
N LEU A 271 4.48 -2.36 13.87
CA LEU A 271 4.07 -1.19 14.66
C LEU A 271 5.24 -0.50 15.36
N VAL A 272 6.20 -1.24 15.90
CA VAL A 272 7.38 -0.67 16.57
C VAL A 272 8.27 0.06 15.58
N PHE A 273 8.56 -0.54 14.43
CA PHE A 273 9.34 0.09 13.36
C PHE A 273 8.61 1.31 12.78
N ALA A 274 7.33 1.17 12.47
CA ALA A 274 6.50 2.25 11.93
C ALA A 274 6.42 3.45 12.88
N LEU A 275 6.22 3.22 14.19
CA LEU A 275 6.14 4.30 15.16
C LEU A 275 7.49 5.04 15.29
N THR A 276 8.60 4.31 15.30
CA THR A 276 9.94 4.92 15.39
C THR A 276 10.24 5.75 14.13
N GLY A 277 9.95 5.21 12.94
CA GLY A 277 10.04 5.95 11.69
C GLY A 277 9.12 7.17 11.64
N PHE A 278 7.87 7.03 12.12
CA PHE A 278 6.94 8.14 12.25
C PHE A 278 7.53 9.28 13.10
N VAL A 279 8.04 8.97 14.28
CA VAL A 279 8.67 9.98 15.17
C VAL A 279 9.83 10.68 14.47
N MET A 280 10.70 9.94 13.78
CA MET A 280 11.81 10.48 13.00
C MET A 280 11.34 11.51 11.96
N PHE A 281 10.33 11.14 11.16
CA PHE A 281 9.81 12.04 10.14
C PHE A 281 9.07 13.25 10.73
N MET A 282 8.35 13.10 11.84
CA MET A 282 7.69 14.24 12.50
C MET A 282 8.72 15.29 12.96
N PHE A 283 9.87 14.86 13.49
CA PHE A 283 10.96 15.79 13.80
C PHE A 283 11.51 16.49 12.56
N MET A 284 11.68 15.76 11.45
CA MET A 284 12.09 16.36 10.18
C MET A 284 11.06 17.37 9.68
N TYR A 285 9.78 17.02 9.63
CA TYR A 285 8.72 17.93 9.19
C TYR A 285 8.68 19.20 10.04
N ALA A 286 8.78 19.09 11.38
CA ALA A 286 8.80 20.24 12.29
C ALA A 286 10.02 21.14 12.05
N ALA A 287 11.21 20.55 11.86
CA ALA A 287 12.43 21.31 11.63
C ALA A 287 12.41 22.05 10.29
N PHE A 288 12.03 21.37 9.21
CA PHE A 288 11.96 21.98 7.88
C PHE A 288 10.88 23.07 7.81
N ALA A 289 9.71 22.83 8.41
CA ALA A 289 8.63 23.81 8.50
C ALA A 289 9.07 25.08 9.28
N SER A 290 9.93 24.94 10.29
CA SER A 290 10.44 26.09 11.05
C SER A 290 11.29 27.09 10.22
N LEU A 291 11.80 26.64 9.05
CA LEU A 291 12.63 27.48 8.18
C LEU A 291 11.84 28.57 7.46
N VAL A 292 10.52 28.40 7.29
CA VAL A 292 9.66 29.35 6.59
C VAL A 292 8.78 30.10 7.59
N SER A 293 8.25 31.28 7.17
CA SER A 293 7.43 32.13 8.00
C SER A 293 6.04 32.41 7.42
N LYS A 294 5.77 31.96 6.19
CA LYS A 294 4.48 32.11 5.51
C LYS A 294 3.85 30.74 5.29
N ILE A 295 2.53 30.67 5.44
CA ILE A 295 1.77 29.44 5.29
C ILE A 295 1.86 28.89 3.86
N GLU A 296 1.93 29.78 2.87
CA GLU A 296 2.03 29.44 1.46
C GLU A 296 3.32 28.69 1.13
N ASP A 297 4.39 28.92 1.90
CA ASP A 297 5.71 28.29 1.69
C ASP A 297 5.85 26.92 2.36
N VAL A 298 4.84 26.45 3.12
CA VAL A 298 4.91 25.18 3.87
C VAL A 298 5.23 23.99 2.97
N ASN A 299 4.54 23.87 1.83
CA ASN A 299 4.73 22.75 0.92
C ASN A 299 6.15 22.70 0.34
N GLY A 300 6.72 23.86 0.01
CA GLY A 300 8.10 23.94 -0.42
C GLY A 300 9.09 23.52 0.68
N ALA A 301 8.85 23.93 1.91
CA ALA A 301 9.72 23.60 3.04
C ALA A 301 9.75 22.09 3.33
N ILE A 302 8.61 21.41 3.27
CA ILE A 302 8.50 19.98 3.59
C ILE A 302 8.80 19.04 2.42
N THR A 303 9.11 19.57 1.23
CA THR A 303 9.37 18.75 0.03
C THR A 303 10.46 17.71 0.26
N LEU A 304 11.57 18.09 0.90
CA LEU A 304 12.69 17.16 1.12
C LEU A 304 12.34 16.00 2.06
N PRO A 305 11.78 16.21 3.26
CA PRO A 305 11.27 15.11 4.08
C PRO A 305 10.24 14.24 3.34
N MET A 306 9.35 14.86 2.58
CA MET A 306 8.32 14.15 1.82
C MET A 306 8.92 13.26 0.73
N LEU A 307 9.87 13.76 -0.06
CA LEU A 307 10.55 12.97 -1.10
C LEU A 307 11.34 11.81 -0.49
N THR A 308 12.03 12.04 0.63
CA THR A 308 12.75 10.97 1.35
C THR A 308 11.78 9.87 1.80
N PHE A 309 10.64 10.26 2.33
CA PHE A 309 9.59 9.34 2.77
C PHE A 309 8.97 8.56 1.60
N MET A 310 8.65 9.26 0.50
CA MET A 310 8.14 8.62 -0.72
C MET A 310 9.14 7.65 -1.32
N GLY A 311 10.43 8.01 -1.35
CA GLY A 311 11.50 7.12 -1.80
C GLY A 311 11.55 5.82 -1.00
N ALA A 312 11.41 5.91 0.32
CA ALA A 312 11.34 4.73 1.19
C ALA A 312 10.09 3.87 0.92
N PHE A 313 8.94 4.50 0.69
CA PHE A 313 7.71 3.80 0.34
C PHE A 313 7.84 3.03 -0.98
N PHE A 314 8.36 3.66 -2.04
CA PHE A 314 8.57 3.00 -3.33
C PHE A 314 9.63 1.91 -3.27
N ALA A 315 10.71 2.12 -2.49
CA ALA A 315 11.72 1.09 -2.25
C ALA A 315 11.10 -0.14 -1.58
N ASN A 316 10.23 0.06 -0.59
CA ASN A 316 9.50 -1.02 0.05
C ASN A 316 8.55 -1.74 -0.91
N TYR A 317 7.82 -0.98 -1.72
CA TYR A 317 6.91 -1.54 -2.73
C TYR A 317 7.65 -2.44 -3.74
N TYR A 318 8.84 -2.02 -4.18
CA TYR A 318 9.71 -2.83 -5.03
C TYR A 318 10.12 -4.16 -4.36
N ILE A 319 10.47 -4.10 -3.06
CA ILE A 319 10.89 -5.29 -2.30
C ILE A 319 9.73 -6.25 -2.06
N MET A 320 8.52 -5.75 -1.85
CA MET A 320 7.32 -6.58 -1.71
C MET A 320 7.02 -7.44 -2.95
N GLY A 321 7.43 -6.99 -4.14
CA GLY A 321 7.36 -7.75 -5.38
C GLY A 321 8.49 -8.79 -5.57
N SER A 322 9.44 -8.85 -4.64
CA SER A 322 10.57 -9.78 -4.65
C SER A 322 10.45 -10.84 -3.55
N THR A 323 11.41 -11.75 -3.47
CA THR A 323 11.47 -12.77 -2.40
C THR A 323 11.86 -12.20 -1.03
N GLY A 324 12.22 -10.92 -0.94
CA GLY A 324 12.69 -10.29 0.29
C GLY A 324 14.17 -10.56 0.64
N ASP A 325 14.81 -11.55 0.02
CA ASP A 325 16.19 -11.97 0.30
C ASP A 325 17.22 -11.44 -0.71
N THR A 326 16.88 -10.40 -1.44
CA THR A 326 17.82 -9.76 -2.35
C THR A 326 18.84 -8.90 -1.58
N LYS A 327 20.08 -8.79 -2.10
CA LYS A 327 21.10 -7.90 -1.50
C LYS A 327 20.64 -6.46 -1.36
N ILE A 328 19.77 -6.00 -2.27
CA ILE A 328 19.15 -4.67 -2.21
C ILE A 328 18.20 -4.58 -1.01
N ALA A 329 17.35 -5.57 -0.81
CA ALA A 329 16.44 -5.63 0.33
C ALA A 329 17.20 -5.67 1.66
N GLU A 330 18.26 -6.49 1.72
CA GLU A 330 19.14 -6.56 2.88
C GLU A 330 19.76 -5.18 3.20
N THR A 331 20.41 -4.54 2.22
CA THR A 331 21.02 -3.23 2.41
C THR A 331 20.02 -2.17 2.86
N LEU A 332 18.86 -2.07 2.16
CA LEU A 332 17.84 -1.08 2.47
C LEU A 332 17.15 -1.31 3.81
N SER A 333 17.18 -2.54 4.33
CA SER A 333 16.64 -2.85 5.66
C SER A 333 17.49 -2.30 6.81
N TYR A 334 18.75 -1.94 6.57
CA TYR A 334 19.61 -1.29 7.54
C TYR A 334 19.73 0.24 7.35
N VAL A 335 19.32 0.76 6.18
CA VAL A 335 19.30 2.22 5.96
C VAL A 335 18.15 2.84 6.76
N PRO A 336 18.40 3.76 7.70
CA PRO A 336 17.38 4.22 8.65
C PRO A 336 16.15 4.85 8.01
N PHE A 337 16.35 5.55 6.87
CA PHE A 337 15.26 6.21 6.15
C PHE A 337 14.37 5.26 5.35
N THR A 338 14.74 3.99 5.24
CA THR A 338 13.94 2.95 4.56
C THR A 338 13.60 1.79 5.48
N SER A 339 14.40 1.55 6.52
CA SER A 339 14.33 0.37 7.37
C SER A 339 12.97 0.20 8.09
N TYR A 340 12.31 1.29 8.45
CA TYR A 340 11.00 1.26 9.10
C TYR A 340 9.88 0.66 8.23
N PHE A 341 10.08 0.59 6.90
CA PHE A 341 9.26 -0.18 5.97
C PHE A 341 9.93 -1.50 5.61
N VAL A 342 11.16 -1.42 5.11
CA VAL A 342 11.83 -2.55 4.45
C VAL A 342 12.16 -3.67 5.42
N MET A 343 12.63 -3.38 6.65
CA MET A 343 12.96 -4.44 7.61
C MET A 343 11.72 -5.18 8.09
N PHE A 344 10.65 -4.43 8.36
CA PHE A 344 9.37 -5.03 8.70
C PHE A 344 8.85 -5.93 7.56
N THR A 345 8.94 -5.47 6.32
CA THR A 345 8.55 -6.25 5.14
C THR A 345 9.40 -7.52 5.02
N ARG A 346 10.73 -7.42 5.12
CA ARG A 346 11.61 -8.58 5.11
C ARG A 346 11.26 -9.57 6.22
N TYR A 347 11.05 -9.09 7.44
CA TYR A 347 10.67 -9.94 8.56
C TYR A 347 9.36 -10.71 8.31
N ALA A 348 8.44 -10.12 7.57
CA ALA A 348 7.15 -10.74 7.26
C ALA A 348 7.20 -11.77 6.12
N ILE A 349 8.07 -11.56 5.11
CA ILE A 349 8.08 -12.36 3.87
C ILE A 349 9.32 -13.23 3.69
N SER A 350 10.37 -13.02 4.49
CA SER A 350 11.62 -13.78 4.42
C SER A 350 12.15 -14.13 5.81
N HIS A 351 13.22 -14.90 5.86
CA HIS A 351 13.85 -15.29 7.11
C HIS A 351 14.80 -14.21 7.60
N VAL A 352 14.36 -13.46 8.61
CA VAL A 352 15.16 -12.46 9.31
C VAL A 352 15.43 -12.93 10.74
N SER A 353 16.69 -13.04 11.11
CA SER A 353 17.08 -13.41 12.47
C SER A 353 16.74 -12.28 13.46
N ILE A 354 16.52 -12.65 14.73
CA ILE A 354 16.28 -11.68 15.81
C ILE A 354 17.46 -10.72 15.96
N GLN A 355 18.67 -11.17 15.67
CA GLN A 355 19.89 -10.35 15.72
C GLN A 355 19.88 -9.27 14.62
N GLU A 356 19.53 -9.63 13.38
CA GLU A 356 19.39 -8.69 12.26
C GLU A 356 18.29 -7.66 12.55
N LEU A 357 17.15 -8.14 13.07
CA LEU A 357 16.03 -7.28 13.45
C LEU A 357 16.44 -6.28 14.54
N GLY A 358 17.11 -6.76 15.58
CA GLY A 358 17.63 -5.94 16.69
C GLY A 358 18.67 -4.93 16.23
N LEU A 359 19.58 -5.31 15.34
CA LEU A 359 20.59 -4.42 14.78
C LEU A 359 19.96 -3.31 13.94
N SER A 360 19.07 -3.65 13.01
CA SER A 360 18.34 -2.68 12.20
C SER A 360 17.53 -1.71 13.06
N TYR A 361 16.80 -2.22 14.05
CA TYR A 361 16.06 -1.37 14.98
C TYR A 361 16.98 -0.44 15.79
N GLY A 362 18.11 -0.94 16.26
CA GLY A 362 19.12 -0.14 16.97
C GLY A 362 19.63 1.03 16.09
N ILE A 363 19.94 0.75 14.83
CA ILE A 363 20.37 1.79 13.86
C ILE A 363 19.24 2.81 13.63
N LEU A 364 18.01 2.35 13.43
CA LEU A 364 16.84 3.22 13.24
C LEU A 364 16.61 4.11 14.48
N ALA A 365 16.61 3.52 15.67
CA ALA A 365 16.41 4.25 16.93
C ALA A 365 17.51 5.29 17.17
N LEU A 366 18.78 4.91 16.99
CA LEU A 366 19.90 5.83 17.11
C LEU A 366 19.79 6.99 16.11
N THR A 367 19.48 6.69 14.86
CA THR A 367 19.29 7.73 13.82
C THR A 367 18.09 8.62 14.15
N THR A 368 17.00 8.06 14.67
CA THR A 368 15.84 8.85 15.13
C THR A 368 16.25 9.83 16.23
N LEU A 369 17.07 9.41 17.20
CA LEU A 369 17.59 10.29 18.24
C LEU A 369 18.50 11.39 17.67
N LEU A 370 19.39 11.06 16.71
CA LEU A 370 20.25 12.04 16.05
C LEU A 370 19.43 13.05 15.24
N VAL A 371 18.45 12.58 14.48
CA VAL A 371 17.51 13.44 13.73
C VAL A 371 16.71 14.33 14.69
N ALA A 372 16.21 13.79 15.80
CA ALA A 372 15.50 14.56 16.81
C ALA A 372 16.39 15.67 17.39
N PHE A 373 17.64 15.34 17.73
CA PHE A 373 18.60 16.33 18.24
C PHE A 373 18.90 17.43 17.22
N ALA A 374 19.18 17.06 15.97
CA ALA A 374 19.40 17.99 14.86
C ALA A 374 18.17 18.89 14.63
N SER A 375 16.98 18.28 14.61
CA SER A 375 15.71 18.97 14.42
C SER A 375 15.42 19.98 15.55
N VAL A 376 15.67 19.60 16.79
CA VAL A 376 15.55 20.49 17.96
C VAL A 376 16.50 21.67 17.85
N ARG A 377 17.74 21.46 17.39
CA ARG A 377 18.73 22.54 17.18
C ARG A 377 18.25 23.51 16.10
N VAL A 378 17.87 22.98 14.93
CA VAL A 378 17.37 23.80 13.81
C VAL A 378 16.11 24.56 14.19
N TYR A 379 15.13 23.87 14.77
CA TYR A 379 13.89 24.48 15.24
C TYR A 379 14.14 25.66 16.18
N ARG A 380 15.01 25.49 17.18
CA ARG A 380 15.36 26.57 18.14
C ARG A 380 15.98 27.78 17.46
N LEU A 381 16.85 27.58 16.46
CA LEU A 381 17.54 28.66 15.78
C LEU A 381 16.66 29.34 14.71
N ALA A 382 15.71 28.60 14.15
CA ALA A 382 14.86 29.07 13.06
C ALA A 382 13.59 29.79 13.56
N THR A 383 13.04 29.39 14.71
CA THR A 383 11.75 29.91 15.20
C THR A 383 11.77 31.40 15.51
N LEU A 384 12.92 31.96 15.90
CA LEU A 384 13.07 33.38 16.21
C LEU A 384 13.54 34.24 15.03
N ARG A 385 13.79 33.64 13.87
CA ARG A 385 14.26 34.36 12.68
C ARG A 385 13.12 34.53 11.69
N TYR A 386 12.64 35.76 11.53
CA TYR A 386 11.55 36.10 10.63
C TYR A 386 12.08 36.77 9.35
N GLY A 387 11.38 36.54 8.24
CA GLY A 387 11.62 37.25 6.97
C GLY A 387 12.93 36.91 6.23
N GLN A 388 13.71 35.95 6.73
CA GLN A 388 14.95 35.52 6.11
C GLN A 388 14.79 34.14 5.46
N LYS A 389 15.43 33.94 4.32
CA LYS A 389 15.58 32.59 3.74
C LYS A 389 16.58 31.81 4.57
N LEU A 390 16.08 30.83 5.34
CA LEU A 390 16.89 29.99 6.21
C LEU A 390 17.26 28.69 5.48
N ASN A 391 18.50 28.23 5.69
CA ASN A 391 18.97 26.96 5.14
C ASN A 391 19.22 25.99 6.29
N PHE A 392 18.68 24.77 6.19
CA PHE A 392 18.75 23.72 7.20
C PHE A 392 20.20 23.40 7.59
N PHE A 393 21.05 23.11 6.59
CA PHE A 393 22.45 22.72 6.83
C PHE A 393 23.28 23.87 7.41
N LYS A 394 23.01 25.11 6.99
CA LYS A 394 23.69 26.28 7.54
C LYS A 394 23.31 26.50 9.02
N LEU A 395 22.07 26.22 9.40
CA LEU A 395 21.64 26.31 10.81
C LEU A 395 22.16 25.13 11.64
N LEU A 396 22.29 23.96 11.04
CA LEU A 396 22.76 22.77 11.73
C LEU A 396 24.27 22.83 12.02
N PHE A 397 25.07 23.24 11.04
CA PHE A 397 26.54 23.20 11.10
C PHE A 397 27.20 24.60 11.22
N GLY A 398 26.46 25.68 10.89
CA GLY A 398 26.98 27.04 11.03
C GLY A 398 27.13 27.43 12.50
N LYS A 399 28.27 28.09 12.81
CA LYS A 399 28.49 28.74 14.09
C LYS A 399 27.68 30.02 14.23
#